data_91ab7dd8205c4ab54d6bb0700b43a1af
#
_entry.id   91ab7dd8205c4ab54d6bb0700b43a1af
#
_cell.length_a   1.000
_cell.length_b   1.000
_cell.length_c   1.000
_cell.angle_alpha   90.00
_cell.angle_beta   90.00
_cell.angle_gamma   90.00
#
_symmetry.space_group_name_H-M   'P 1'
#
loop_
_entity.id
_entity.type
_entity.pdbx_description
1 polymer ?
#
loop_
_entity_poly.entity_id
_entity_poly.type
_entity_poly.pdbx_seq_one_letter_code
_entity_poly.pdbx_strand_id
1 'polypeptide(L)'
;MESFIKVFVLIYLAYQTYKDIREKEVSLRSIIIFSVSGVVINIIITKISLFDMFLGIAVGFSVILIGKLMKDGIGTGDGAVLSSIGILMGGKMCLLIFLMAITISAAVVIVLLAFKKVKMKQQLPFIPYILCAYMLILM
;
A
#
# COMPACT_ATOMS: atom_id res chain seq x y z
N MET A 1 -7.76 -9.56 -19.10
CA MET A 1 -6.42 -9.15 -18.64
C MET A 1 -6.45 -8.17 -17.48
N GLU A 2 -7.24 -7.12 -17.57
CA GLU A 2 -7.41 -6.19 -16.43
C GLU A 2 -7.91 -6.89 -15.16
N SER A 3 -8.84 -7.81 -15.29
CA SER A 3 -9.34 -8.58 -14.16
C SER A 3 -8.28 -9.44 -13.49
N PHE A 4 -7.35 -10.00 -14.27
CA PHE A 4 -6.22 -10.77 -13.75
C PHE A 4 -5.30 -9.89 -12.88
N ILE A 5 -4.98 -8.69 -13.36
CA ILE A 5 -4.13 -7.74 -12.63
C ILE A 5 -4.82 -7.31 -11.33
N LYS A 6 -6.12 -7.03 -11.38
CA LYS A 6 -6.89 -6.66 -10.19
C LYS A 6 -6.88 -7.75 -9.13
N VAL A 7 -7.09 -9.00 -9.53
CA VAL A 7 -7.04 -10.16 -8.62
C VAL A 7 -5.63 -10.39 -8.08
N PHE A 8 -4.61 -10.23 -8.93
CA PHE A 8 -3.22 -10.38 -8.54
C PHE A 8 -2.80 -9.38 -7.44
N VAL A 9 -3.17 -8.10 -7.61
CA VAL A 9 -2.94 -7.06 -6.60
C VAL A 9 -3.72 -7.36 -5.32
N LEU A 10 -4.96 -7.83 -5.46
CA LEU A 10 -5.82 -8.15 -4.30
C LEU A 10 -5.23 -9.29 -3.46
N ILE A 11 -4.76 -10.36 -4.09
CA ILE A 11 -4.12 -11.48 -3.40
C ILE A 11 -2.85 -11.01 -2.69
N TYR A 12 -2.04 -10.19 -3.36
CA TYR A 12 -0.83 -9.63 -2.78
C TYR A 12 -1.13 -8.78 -1.53
N LEU A 13 -2.11 -7.87 -1.64
CA LEU A 13 -2.52 -7.02 -0.51
C LEU A 13 -3.12 -7.83 0.63
N ALA A 14 -3.91 -8.86 0.33
CA ALA A 14 -4.46 -9.76 1.34
C ALA A 14 -3.35 -10.49 2.11
N TYR A 15 -2.34 -10.98 1.40
CA TYR A 15 -1.18 -11.64 2.03
C TYR A 15 -0.38 -10.67 2.91
N GLN A 16 -0.11 -9.47 2.42
CA GLN A 16 0.60 -8.45 3.20
C GLN A 16 -0.22 -7.99 4.40
N THR A 17 -1.52 -7.85 4.26
CA THR A 17 -2.45 -7.52 5.34
C THR A 17 -2.40 -8.59 6.44
N TYR A 18 -2.45 -9.86 6.07
CA TYR A 18 -2.35 -10.96 7.01
C TYR A 18 -1.04 -10.90 7.81
N LYS A 19 0.07 -10.68 7.12
CA LYS A 19 1.38 -10.55 7.78
C LYS A 19 1.46 -9.31 8.68
N ASP A 20 0.95 -8.17 8.22
CA ASP A 20 0.96 -6.94 8.98
C ASP A 20 0.15 -7.04 10.28
N ILE A 21 -1.02 -7.65 10.23
CA ILE A 21 -1.87 -7.86 11.41
C ILE A 21 -1.23 -8.85 12.39
N ARG A 22 -0.65 -9.92 11.88
CA ARG A 22 -0.16 -11.03 12.73
C ARG A 22 1.24 -10.76 13.29
N GLU A 23 2.15 -10.29 12.46
CA GLU A 23 3.57 -10.14 12.80
C GLU A 23 3.99 -8.67 12.96
N LYS A 24 3.12 -7.73 12.60
CA LYS A 24 3.41 -6.29 12.52
C LYS A 24 4.63 -5.98 11.64
N GLU A 25 4.90 -6.85 10.69
CA GLU A 25 5.99 -6.74 9.72
C GLU A 25 5.48 -7.02 8.32
N VAL A 26 6.14 -6.45 7.33
CA VAL A 26 5.87 -6.73 5.92
C VAL A 26 6.86 -7.75 5.37
N SER A 27 6.41 -8.59 4.45
CA SER A 27 7.27 -9.56 3.80
C SER A 27 8.09 -8.89 2.69
N LEU A 28 9.36 -8.60 2.94
CA LEU A 28 10.26 -8.03 1.94
C LEU A 28 10.41 -8.94 0.72
N ARG A 29 10.43 -10.24 0.92
CA ARG A 29 10.49 -11.21 -0.18
C ARG A 29 9.30 -11.06 -1.12
N SER A 30 8.10 -10.97 -0.56
CA SER A 30 6.87 -10.78 -1.34
C SER A 30 6.87 -9.44 -2.07
N ILE A 31 7.37 -8.38 -1.45
CA ILE A 31 7.48 -7.06 -2.07
C ILE A 31 8.42 -7.12 -3.28
N ILE A 32 9.58 -7.75 -3.15
CA ILE A 32 10.55 -7.90 -4.24
C ILE A 32 9.96 -8.73 -5.39
N ILE A 33 9.39 -9.89 -5.07
CA ILE A 33 8.76 -10.79 -6.06
C ILE A 33 7.63 -10.05 -6.79
N PHE A 34 6.77 -9.37 -6.06
CA PHE A 34 5.66 -8.61 -6.64
C PHE A 34 6.15 -7.44 -7.50
N SER A 35 7.18 -6.71 -7.06
CA SER A 35 7.75 -5.60 -7.82
C SER A 35 8.39 -6.08 -9.14
N VAL A 36 9.15 -7.17 -9.09
CA VAL A 36 9.75 -7.76 -10.31
C VAL A 36 8.67 -8.25 -11.26
N SER A 37 7.68 -8.99 -10.76
CA SER A 37 6.56 -9.44 -11.59
C SER A 37 5.74 -8.27 -12.12
N GLY A 38 5.59 -7.20 -11.34
CA GLY A 38 4.91 -5.97 -11.76
C GLY A 38 5.61 -5.28 -12.93
N VAL A 39 6.94 -5.20 -12.91
CA VAL A 39 7.72 -4.67 -14.05
C VAL A 39 7.51 -5.52 -15.30
N VAL A 40 7.58 -6.84 -15.17
CA VAL A 40 7.38 -7.76 -16.30
C VAL A 40 5.95 -7.63 -16.86
N ILE A 41 4.95 -7.63 -16.01
CA ILE A 41 3.54 -7.45 -16.41
C ILE A 41 3.34 -6.09 -17.09
N ASN A 42 3.98 -5.05 -16.58
CA ASN A 42 3.88 -3.72 -17.17
C ASN A 42 4.45 -3.68 -18.59
N ILE A 43 5.60 -4.27 -18.80
CA ILE A 43 6.25 -4.31 -20.12
C ILE A 43 5.38 -5.09 -21.13
N ILE A 44 4.78 -6.20 -20.70
CA ILE A 44 4.08 -7.12 -21.60
C ILE A 44 2.60 -6.72 -21.78
N ILE A 45 1.91 -6.34 -20.72
CA ILE A 45 0.45 -6.25 -20.68
C ILE A 45 -0.04 -4.81 -20.54
N THR A 46 0.32 -4.12 -19.46
CA THR A 46 -0.29 -2.83 -19.11
C THR A 46 0.28 -1.66 -19.89
N LYS A 47 1.54 -1.76 -20.29
CA LYS A 47 2.27 -0.70 -21.04
C LYS A 47 2.14 0.69 -20.42
N ILE A 48 2.11 0.76 -19.10
CA ILE A 48 2.12 2.03 -18.38
C ILE A 48 3.41 2.78 -18.71
N SER A 49 3.32 4.10 -18.85
CA SER A 49 4.51 4.91 -19.17
C SER A 49 5.54 4.81 -18.05
N LEU A 50 6.82 4.81 -18.41
CA LEU A 50 7.91 4.80 -17.42
C LEU A 50 7.78 5.97 -16.44
N PHE A 51 7.34 7.12 -16.93
CA PHE A 51 7.12 8.30 -16.08
C PHE A 51 6.05 8.03 -15.00
N ASP A 52 4.93 7.42 -15.36
CA ASP A 52 3.85 7.09 -14.42
C ASP A 52 4.27 6.02 -13.41
N MET A 53 5.09 5.07 -13.85
CA MET A 53 5.70 4.06 -12.99
C MET A 53 6.64 4.69 -11.95
N PHE A 54 7.49 5.64 -12.39
CA PHE A 54 8.36 6.40 -11.48
C PHE A 54 7.56 7.25 -10.49
N LEU A 55 6.46 7.85 -10.93
CA LEU A 55 5.56 8.57 -10.01
C LEU A 55 4.99 7.65 -8.93
N GLY A 56 4.60 6.44 -9.28
CA GLY A 56 4.12 5.44 -8.31
C GLY A 56 5.18 5.07 -7.28
N ILE A 57 6.41 4.85 -7.72
CA ILE A 57 7.55 4.61 -6.84
C ILE A 57 7.81 5.84 -5.94
N ALA A 58 7.74 7.04 -6.50
CA ALA A 58 7.94 8.27 -5.74
C ALA A 58 6.89 8.47 -4.64
N VAL A 59 5.63 8.12 -4.88
CA VAL A 59 4.59 8.15 -3.85
C VAL A 59 4.95 7.24 -2.68
N GLY A 60 5.30 5.99 -2.94
CA GLY A 60 5.72 5.05 -1.89
C GLY A 60 7.01 5.48 -1.19
N PHE A 61 7.97 6.00 -1.93
CA PHE A 61 9.22 6.51 -1.38
C PHE A 61 9.02 7.72 -0.46
N SER A 62 8.11 8.63 -0.80
CA SER A 62 7.76 9.75 0.06
C SER A 62 7.18 9.29 1.41
N VAL A 63 6.36 8.24 1.39
CA VAL A 63 5.84 7.61 2.63
C VAL A 63 6.98 7.03 3.47
N ILE A 64 7.96 6.37 2.84
CA ILE A 64 9.13 5.84 3.53
C ILE A 64 9.93 6.97 4.18
N LEU A 65 10.15 8.08 3.47
CA LEU A 65 10.89 9.24 4.00
C LEU A 65 10.17 9.85 5.20
N ILE A 66 8.86 10.06 5.09
CA ILE A 66 8.05 10.59 6.18
C ILE A 66 8.12 9.66 7.40
N GLY A 67 7.99 8.35 7.18
CA GLY A 67 8.09 7.35 8.24
C GLY A 67 9.45 7.38 8.97
N LYS A 68 10.53 7.54 8.23
CA LYS A 68 11.87 7.67 8.82
C LYS A 68 12.07 8.97 9.59
N LEU A 69 11.50 10.07 9.08
CA LEU A 69 11.61 11.38 9.76
C LEU A 69 10.83 11.42 11.08
N MET A 70 9.77 10.65 11.20
CA MET A 70 8.95 10.59 12.41
C MET A 70 9.56 9.73 13.54
N LYS A 71 10.78 9.28 13.41
CA LYS A 71 11.58 8.51 14.41
C LYS A 71 10.99 7.16 14.88
N ASP A 72 9.74 6.89 14.63
CA ASP A 72 9.07 5.69 15.13
C ASP A 72 9.12 4.50 14.14
N GLY A 73 9.81 4.65 13.01
CA GLY A 73 9.90 3.59 11.98
C GLY A 73 8.57 3.19 11.34
N ILE A 74 7.51 3.95 11.63
CA ILE A 74 6.16 3.72 11.12
C ILE A 74 6.12 4.09 9.64
N GLY A 75 5.54 3.23 8.83
CA GLY A 75 5.26 3.53 7.42
C GLY A 75 6.36 3.14 6.43
N THR A 76 7.53 2.65 6.87
CA THR A 76 8.57 2.19 5.93
C THR A 76 8.10 0.97 5.13
N GLY A 77 7.45 0.01 5.79
CA GLY A 77 6.85 -1.15 5.15
C GLY A 77 5.66 -0.78 4.26
N ASP A 78 4.83 0.14 4.73
CA ASP A 78 3.67 0.63 3.99
C ASP A 78 4.10 1.34 2.70
N GLY A 79 5.14 2.17 2.78
CA GLY A 79 5.71 2.83 1.62
C GLY A 79 6.32 1.85 0.61
N ALA A 80 6.95 0.77 1.08
CA ALA A 80 7.47 -0.27 0.20
C ALA A 80 6.34 -1.02 -0.52
N VAL A 81 5.24 -1.33 0.16
CA VAL A 81 4.05 -1.93 -0.44
C VAL A 81 3.42 -0.99 -1.47
N LEU A 82 3.28 0.30 -1.13
CA LEU A 82 2.76 1.31 -2.05
C LEU A 82 3.65 1.48 -3.29
N SER A 83 4.97 1.50 -3.12
CA SER A 83 5.91 1.55 -4.26
C SER A 83 5.71 0.36 -5.20
N SER A 84 5.54 -0.84 -4.66
CA SER A 84 5.31 -2.05 -5.46
C SER A 84 4.00 -1.99 -6.24
N ILE A 85 2.94 -1.47 -5.63
CA ILE A 85 1.65 -1.24 -6.32
C ILE A 85 1.82 -0.16 -7.41
N GLY A 86 2.57 0.89 -7.12
CA GLY A 86 2.85 1.97 -8.06
C GLY A 86 3.58 1.50 -9.32
N ILE A 87 4.46 0.52 -9.20
CA ILE A 87 5.14 -0.11 -10.35
C ILE A 87 4.12 -0.76 -11.29
N LEU A 88 3.12 -1.44 -10.74
CA LEU A 88 2.15 -2.19 -11.53
C LEU A 88 0.99 -1.33 -12.05
N MET A 89 0.50 -0.39 -11.23
CA MET A 89 -0.72 0.38 -11.53
C MET A 89 -0.47 1.84 -11.92
N GLY A 90 0.76 2.31 -11.75
CA GLY A 90 1.13 3.70 -12.03
C GLY A 90 0.88 4.66 -10.87
N GLY A 91 1.38 5.89 -11.02
CA GLY A 91 1.40 6.90 -9.97
C GLY A 91 0.00 7.42 -9.60
N LYS A 92 -0.84 7.64 -10.59
CA LYS A 92 -2.21 8.16 -10.34
C LYS A 92 -3.03 7.22 -9.47
N MET A 93 -3.05 5.93 -9.82
CA MET A 93 -3.78 4.92 -9.05
C MET A 93 -3.15 4.71 -7.68
N CYS A 94 -1.82 4.68 -7.59
CA CYS A 94 -1.10 4.57 -6.32
C CYS A 94 -1.44 5.74 -5.38
N LEU A 95 -1.43 6.96 -5.89
CA LEU A 95 -1.79 8.16 -5.11
C LEU A 95 -3.24 8.11 -4.62
N LEU A 96 -4.16 7.70 -5.50
CA LEU A 96 -5.58 7.59 -5.16
C LEU A 96 -5.82 6.54 -4.07
N ILE A 97 -5.21 5.36 -4.19
CA ILE A 97 -5.25 4.31 -3.17
C ILE A 97 -4.71 4.83 -1.84
N PHE A 98 -3.59 5.55 -1.87
CA PHE A 98 -2.95 6.10 -0.69
C PHE A 98 -3.84 7.13 0.02
N LEU A 99 -4.41 8.08 -0.73
CA LEU A 99 -5.30 9.10 -0.17
C LEU A 99 -6.56 8.48 0.45
N MET A 100 -7.16 7.51 -0.22
CA MET A 100 -8.31 6.79 0.33
C MET A 100 -7.94 5.97 1.56
N ALA A 101 -6.79 5.31 1.56
CA ALA A 101 -6.31 4.56 2.72
C ALA A 101 -6.09 5.46 3.94
N ILE A 102 -5.49 6.63 3.76
CA ILE A 102 -5.32 7.62 4.83
C ILE A 102 -6.69 8.07 5.37
N THR A 103 -7.63 8.38 4.49
CA THR A 103 -8.98 8.84 4.90
C THR A 103 -9.70 7.78 5.71
N ILE A 104 -9.69 6.52 5.26
CA ILE A 104 -10.29 5.39 5.97
C ILE A 104 -9.59 5.18 7.31
N SER A 105 -8.26 5.17 7.32
CA SER A 105 -7.46 5.02 8.53
C SER A 105 -7.76 6.10 9.55
N ALA A 106 -7.81 7.36 9.12
CA ALA A 106 -8.13 8.49 9.99
C ALA A 106 -9.53 8.35 10.61
N ALA A 107 -10.53 7.99 9.82
CA ALA A 107 -11.89 7.77 10.30
C ALA A 107 -11.95 6.67 11.35
N VAL A 108 -11.30 5.53 11.10
CA VAL A 108 -11.25 4.41 12.04
C VAL A 108 -10.52 4.78 13.33
N VAL A 109 -9.39 5.47 13.24
CA VAL A 109 -8.61 5.91 14.41
C VAL A 109 -9.43 6.88 15.27
N ILE A 110 -10.13 7.84 14.66
CA ILE A 110 -11.01 8.78 15.37
C ILE A 110 -12.10 8.02 16.15
N VAL A 111 -12.75 7.05 15.51
CA VAL A 111 -13.79 6.24 16.15
C VAL A 111 -13.20 5.43 17.32
N LEU A 112 -12.06 4.78 17.13
CA LEU A 112 -11.41 3.99 18.17
C LEU A 112 -10.94 4.85 19.35
N LEU A 113 -10.46 6.08 19.11
CA LEU A 113 -10.10 7.03 20.16
C LEU A 113 -11.35 7.51 20.92
N ALA A 114 -12.47 7.77 20.24
CA ALA A 114 -13.71 8.17 20.86
C ALA A 114 -14.26 7.09 21.82
N PHE A 115 -14.10 5.82 21.48
CA PHE A 115 -14.47 4.68 22.33
C PHE A 115 -13.38 4.28 23.33
N LYS A 116 -12.27 5.01 23.40
CA LYS A 116 -11.12 4.72 24.29
C LYS A 116 -10.53 3.30 24.12
N LYS A 117 -10.73 2.69 22.95
CA LYS A 117 -10.21 1.34 22.64
C LYS A 117 -8.75 1.32 22.26
N VAL A 118 -8.18 2.48 21.90
CA VAL A 118 -6.79 2.61 21.42
C VAL A 118 -6.14 3.80 22.10
N LYS A 119 -4.85 3.68 22.45
CA LYS A 119 -4.03 4.78 22.96
C LYS A 119 -3.44 5.57 21.79
N MET A 120 -3.28 6.90 21.94
CA MET A 120 -2.73 7.77 20.88
C MET A 120 -1.35 7.34 20.35
N LYS A 121 -0.57 6.61 21.14
CA LYS A 121 0.76 6.10 20.75
C LYS A 121 0.77 4.67 20.23
N GLN A 122 -0.39 4.03 20.10
CA GLN A 122 -0.46 2.65 19.64
C GLN A 122 -0.30 2.59 18.11
N GLN A 123 0.65 1.75 17.67
CA GLN A 123 0.83 1.48 16.25
C GLN A 123 -0.31 0.58 15.74
N LEU A 124 -1.06 1.11 14.78
CA LEU A 124 -2.09 0.34 14.08
C LEU A 124 -1.55 -0.10 12.71
N PRO A 125 -1.87 -1.32 12.27
CA PRO A 125 -1.49 -1.76 10.94
C PRO A 125 -2.18 -0.90 9.87
N PHE A 126 -1.40 -0.39 8.92
CA PHE A 126 -1.92 0.49 7.86
C PHE A 126 -2.29 -0.27 6.59
N ILE A 127 -1.63 -1.39 6.31
CA ILE A 127 -1.85 -2.18 5.09
C ILE A 127 -3.30 -2.66 4.92
N PRO A 128 -4.04 -3.05 6.00
CA PRO A 128 -5.47 -3.35 5.88
C PRO A 128 -6.30 -2.20 5.30
N TYR A 129 -5.92 -0.96 5.60
CA TYR A 129 -6.60 0.22 5.05
C TYR A 129 -6.29 0.42 3.57
N ILE A 130 -5.08 0.08 3.14
CA ILE A 130 -4.71 0.04 1.72
C ILE A 130 -5.56 -1.01 0.99
N LEU A 131 -5.72 -2.18 1.57
CA LEU A 131 -6.58 -3.23 1.02
C LEU A 131 -8.04 -2.76 0.89
N CYS A 132 -8.59 -2.16 1.95
CA CYS A 132 -9.96 -1.62 1.92
C CYS A 132 -10.11 -0.54 0.85
N ALA A 133 -9.17 0.39 0.77
CA ALA A 133 -9.17 1.44 -0.24
C ALA A 133 -9.13 0.86 -1.66
N TYR A 134 -8.30 -0.15 -1.87
CA TYR A 134 -8.21 -0.83 -3.15
C TYR A 134 -9.51 -1.54 -3.53
N MET A 135 -10.13 -2.24 -2.58
CA MET A 135 -11.42 -2.89 -2.81
C MET A 135 -12.52 -1.89 -3.16
N LEU A 136 -12.55 -0.73 -2.48
CA LEU A 136 -13.52 0.33 -2.80
C LEU A 136 -13.31 0.91 -4.21
N ILE A 137 -12.08 1.04 -4.65
CA ILE A 137 -11.77 1.53 -6.00
C ILE A 137 -12.19 0.50 -7.06
N LEU A 138 -12.13 -0.79 -6.75
CA LEU A 138 -12.56 -1.85 -7.66
C LEU A 138 -14.08 -1.93 -7.83
N MET A 139 -14.82 -1.49 -6.83
CA MET A 139 -16.28 -1.45 -6.89
C MET A 139 -16.76 -0.33 -7.81
#